data_2697b5631e1970327da6b2ad884ca3c6
#
_entry.id   2697b5631e1970327da6b2ad884ca3c6
#
_cell.length_a   1.000
_cell.length_b   1.000
_cell.length_c   1.000
_cell.angle_alpha   90.00
_cell.angle_beta   90.00
_cell.angle_gamma   90.00
#
_symmetry.space_group_name_H-M   'P 1'
#
loop_
_entity.id
_entity.type
_entity.pdbx_description
1 polymer ?
#
loop_
_entity_poly.entity_id
_entity_poly.type
_entity_poly.pdbx_seq_one_letter_code
_entity_poly.pdbx_strand_id
1 'polypeptide(L)'
;VSITDSGLRRVAVHTDTGRADLALPAAVPVAALIASVIDLMPRRDGPHAPRPYRLGLPGRAPLDPSKTLAQQGIHDGAVLVLARAGDIVADARFDDPAEQVAATVREALSPWNPAARRLTAALAASGLAGVAGFVAVPGGPGTPNALLAVTAAGTVAAAAVPSSGCSGPVRATLCCLAGLAVAAAVVGMACAATGISLQAAGAVGTAVAVGVVRMAGRIALATRRPTREAHDLLTGLVAASAAAVVLGSLGVAARQPDPGPVGVAFAAVAGLALLLRARSHSDSRQIAALLAGGVTTIGIAVLTAGSGPWPAAVALALAGGAIAAGFAAPPASPLSRRGAEVLESLALGALVPLACWLCGVYGAVRGLSLG
;
A
#
# COMPACT_ATOMS: atom_id res chain seq x y z
N VAL A 1 -25.18 14.84 -55.69
CA VAL A 1 -26.33 14.63 -54.81
C VAL A 1 -26.09 15.53 -53.60
N SER A 2 -26.80 16.68 -53.57
CA SER A 2 -26.78 17.60 -52.42
C SER A 2 -27.41 16.87 -51.23
N ILE A 3 -26.58 16.49 -50.28
CA ILE A 3 -27.06 16.04 -48.96
C ILE A 3 -27.69 17.29 -48.32
N THR A 4 -29.01 17.30 -48.19
CA THR A 4 -29.78 18.31 -47.45
C THR A 4 -29.18 18.40 -46.05
N ASP A 5 -28.49 19.50 -45.78
CA ASP A 5 -27.92 19.77 -44.43
C ASP A 5 -29.11 19.82 -43.46
N SER A 6 -29.27 18.81 -42.63
CA SER A 6 -30.39 18.61 -41.71
C SER A 6 -30.46 19.69 -40.64
N GLY A 7 -29.59 20.68 -40.66
CA GLY A 7 -29.51 21.73 -39.65
C GLY A 7 -29.08 21.21 -38.27
N LEU A 8 -28.82 19.91 -38.13
CA LEU A 8 -28.35 19.27 -36.91
C LEU A 8 -26.90 18.80 -37.11
N ARG A 9 -26.08 18.89 -36.05
CA ARG A 9 -24.73 18.34 -35.97
C ARG A 9 -24.69 17.25 -34.92
N ARG A 10 -24.26 16.07 -35.30
CA ARG A 10 -23.99 14.98 -34.35
C ARG A 10 -22.62 15.18 -33.74
N VAL A 11 -22.55 15.40 -32.43
CA VAL A 11 -21.34 15.69 -31.70
C VAL A 11 -21.25 14.83 -30.47
N ALA A 12 -20.04 14.43 -30.10
CA ALA A 12 -19.78 13.78 -28.83
C ALA A 12 -19.39 14.84 -27.80
N VAL A 13 -20.18 15.02 -26.76
CA VAL A 13 -19.87 15.97 -25.68
C VAL A 13 -19.29 15.22 -24.50
N HIS A 14 -18.09 15.60 -24.10
CA HIS A 14 -17.39 15.07 -22.94
C HIS A 14 -17.46 16.05 -21.78
N THR A 15 -17.64 15.50 -20.57
CA THR A 15 -17.55 16.23 -19.29
C THR A 15 -16.58 15.48 -18.38
N ASP A 16 -16.28 16.04 -17.22
CA ASP A 16 -15.55 15.36 -16.14
C ASP A 16 -16.28 14.11 -15.58
N THR A 17 -17.59 14.01 -15.81
CA THR A 17 -18.46 12.96 -15.28
C THR A 17 -18.90 11.93 -16.31
N GLY A 18 -18.73 12.20 -17.60
CA GLY A 18 -19.18 11.28 -18.63
C GLY A 18 -19.13 11.82 -20.05
N ARG A 19 -19.63 11.01 -20.98
CA ARG A 19 -19.76 11.32 -22.40
C ARG A 19 -21.21 11.11 -22.83
N ALA A 20 -21.71 12.00 -23.70
CA ALA A 20 -22.96 11.82 -24.38
C ALA A 20 -22.84 12.19 -25.87
N ASP A 21 -23.43 11.39 -26.74
CA ASP A 21 -23.52 11.67 -28.17
C ASP A 21 -24.83 12.40 -28.40
N LEU A 22 -24.74 13.65 -28.82
CA LEU A 22 -25.90 14.60 -28.97
C LEU A 22 -26.03 15.06 -30.40
N ALA A 23 -27.28 15.30 -30.82
CA ALA A 23 -27.61 16.01 -32.07
C ALA A 23 -27.97 17.44 -31.71
N LEU A 24 -27.09 18.39 -32.01
CA LEU A 24 -27.27 19.80 -31.70
C LEU A 24 -27.62 20.61 -32.94
N PRO A 25 -28.54 21.60 -32.85
CA PRO A 25 -28.87 22.47 -33.96
C PRO A 25 -27.69 23.37 -34.34
N ALA A 26 -27.30 23.32 -35.62
CA ALA A 26 -26.13 24.02 -36.15
C ALA A 26 -26.29 25.56 -36.21
N ALA A 27 -27.50 26.03 -36.25
CA ALA A 27 -27.86 27.46 -36.44
C ALA A 27 -28.18 28.21 -35.12
N VAL A 28 -28.12 27.51 -33.97
CA VAL A 28 -28.38 28.11 -32.66
C VAL A 28 -27.07 28.58 -32.03
N PRO A 29 -27.03 29.76 -31.37
CA PRO A 29 -25.85 30.25 -30.67
C PRO A 29 -25.40 29.28 -29.56
N VAL A 30 -24.07 29.13 -29.39
CA VAL A 30 -23.48 28.21 -28.42
C VAL A 30 -23.95 28.48 -26.99
N ALA A 31 -24.17 29.76 -26.64
CA ALA A 31 -24.70 30.12 -25.32
C ALA A 31 -26.05 29.47 -25.01
N ALA A 32 -26.94 29.36 -25.96
CA ALA A 32 -28.25 28.72 -25.78
C ALA A 32 -28.14 27.19 -25.75
N LEU A 33 -27.15 26.60 -26.47
CA LEU A 33 -26.91 25.17 -26.49
C LEU A 33 -26.34 24.67 -25.18
N ILE A 34 -25.50 25.45 -24.48
CA ILE A 34 -24.86 25.05 -23.22
C ILE A 34 -25.92 24.68 -22.18
N ALA A 35 -27.00 25.43 -22.04
CA ALA A 35 -28.06 25.13 -21.08
C ALA A 35 -28.72 23.77 -21.36
N SER A 36 -29.07 23.50 -22.63
CA SER A 36 -29.65 22.23 -23.05
C SER A 36 -28.69 21.04 -22.89
N VAL A 37 -27.40 21.25 -23.15
CA VAL A 37 -26.36 20.22 -22.97
C VAL A 37 -26.18 19.86 -21.49
N ILE A 38 -26.19 20.86 -20.59
CA ILE A 38 -26.10 20.65 -19.14
C ILE A 38 -27.28 19.81 -18.63
N ASP A 39 -28.49 20.04 -19.13
CA ASP A 39 -29.68 19.30 -18.70
C ASP A 39 -29.66 17.83 -19.17
N LEU A 40 -29.00 17.55 -20.27
CA LEU A 40 -28.84 16.18 -20.83
C LEU A 40 -27.68 15.38 -20.25
N MET A 41 -26.77 16.03 -19.53
CA MET A 41 -25.60 15.38 -18.97
C MET A 41 -25.86 14.83 -17.55
N PRO A 42 -25.22 13.73 -17.16
CA PRO A 42 -25.28 13.21 -15.78
C PRO A 42 -24.86 14.30 -14.80
N ARG A 43 -25.72 14.64 -13.84
CA ARG A 43 -25.44 15.62 -12.80
C ARG A 43 -24.56 15.03 -11.72
N ARG A 44 -23.62 15.82 -11.25
CA ARG A 44 -22.87 15.54 -10.03
C ARG A 44 -23.54 16.30 -8.89
N ASP A 45 -24.19 15.59 -7.98
CA ASP A 45 -24.76 16.16 -6.76
C ASP A 45 -23.61 16.58 -5.82
N GLY A 46 -23.41 17.88 -5.66
CA GLY A 46 -22.45 18.43 -4.72
C GLY A 46 -22.53 19.97 -4.65
N PRO A 47 -22.28 20.58 -3.48
CA PRO A 47 -22.29 22.03 -3.31
C PRO A 47 -21.06 22.63 -4.00
N HIS A 48 -21.25 23.12 -5.23
CA HIS A 48 -20.20 23.80 -5.98
C HIS A 48 -20.63 25.22 -6.24
N ALA A 49 -19.71 26.16 -6.06
CA ALA A 49 -19.93 27.56 -6.41
C ALA A 49 -20.41 27.70 -7.87
N PRO A 50 -21.39 28.56 -8.18
CA PRO A 50 -21.89 28.73 -9.51
C PRO A 50 -20.81 29.35 -10.42
N ARG A 51 -20.22 28.53 -11.27
CA ARG A 51 -19.29 28.94 -12.32
C ARG A 51 -19.92 28.69 -13.67
N PRO A 52 -19.78 29.61 -14.64
CA PRO A 52 -20.33 29.43 -15.96
C PRO A 52 -19.64 28.26 -16.68
N TYR A 53 -20.44 27.47 -17.40
CA TYR A 53 -19.91 26.42 -18.27
C TYR A 53 -19.46 27.01 -19.61
N ARG A 54 -18.47 26.39 -20.22
CA ARG A 54 -17.96 26.71 -21.56
C ARG A 54 -17.88 25.45 -22.38
N LEU A 55 -18.24 25.57 -23.66
CA LEU A 55 -18.14 24.50 -24.63
C LEU A 55 -16.92 24.77 -25.53
N GLY A 56 -16.10 23.78 -25.81
CA GLY A 56 -14.90 23.94 -26.63
C GLY A 56 -14.48 22.66 -27.34
N LEU A 57 -13.54 22.77 -28.26
CA LEU A 57 -12.84 21.62 -28.82
C LEU A 57 -11.71 21.19 -27.85
N PRO A 58 -11.37 19.90 -27.79
CA PRO A 58 -10.22 19.43 -27.01
C PRO A 58 -8.95 20.19 -27.38
N GLY A 59 -8.22 20.71 -26.37
CA GLY A 59 -6.97 21.43 -26.56
C GLY A 59 -7.04 22.77 -27.30
N ARG A 60 -8.23 23.31 -27.53
CA ARG A 60 -8.44 24.63 -28.16
C ARG A 60 -9.14 25.61 -27.23
N ALA A 61 -9.09 26.90 -27.60
CA ALA A 61 -9.83 27.92 -26.90
C ALA A 61 -11.37 27.61 -26.94
N PRO A 62 -12.11 27.99 -25.89
CA PRO A 62 -13.55 27.81 -25.85
C PRO A 62 -14.23 28.42 -27.07
N LEU A 63 -15.33 27.80 -27.50
CA LEU A 63 -16.16 28.33 -28.56
C LEU A 63 -16.75 29.68 -28.15
N ASP A 64 -16.87 30.58 -29.13
CA ASP A 64 -17.53 31.89 -28.94
C ASP A 64 -19.00 31.67 -28.62
N PRO A 65 -19.49 32.08 -27.45
CA PRO A 65 -20.88 31.85 -27.04
C PRO A 65 -21.89 32.57 -27.93
N SER A 66 -21.50 33.64 -28.63
CA SER A 66 -22.38 34.42 -29.52
C SER A 66 -22.53 33.84 -30.92
N LYS A 67 -21.62 32.94 -31.32
CA LYS A 67 -21.63 32.31 -32.65
C LYS A 67 -22.30 30.95 -32.63
N THR A 68 -22.75 30.50 -33.81
CA THR A 68 -23.35 29.19 -33.99
C THR A 68 -22.27 28.10 -34.25
N LEU A 69 -22.65 26.83 -34.09
CA LEU A 69 -21.77 25.73 -34.42
C LEU A 69 -21.31 25.74 -35.89
N ALA A 70 -22.20 26.08 -36.79
CA ALA A 70 -21.89 26.22 -38.23
C ALA A 70 -20.87 27.33 -38.50
N GLN A 71 -21.02 28.51 -37.85
CA GLN A 71 -20.08 29.63 -37.99
C GLN A 71 -18.69 29.34 -37.43
N GLN A 72 -18.60 28.40 -36.51
CA GLN A 72 -17.33 27.99 -35.89
C GLN A 72 -16.72 26.73 -36.52
N GLY A 73 -17.28 26.27 -37.64
CA GLY A 73 -16.75 25.15 -38.42
C GLY A 73 -16.90 23.80 -37.72
N ILE A 74 -17.86 23.65 -36.83
CA ILE A 74 -18.13 22.38 -36.20
C ILE A 74 -18.90 21.46 -37.12
N HIS A 75 -18.34 20.31 -37.46
CA HIS A 75 -18.93 19.31 -38.36
C HIS A 75 -19.46 18.09 -37.59
N ASP A 76 -20.20 17.24 -38.28
CA ASP A 76 -20.63 15.95 -37.77
C ASP A 76 -19.43 15.10 -37.30
N GLY A 77 -19.60 14.44 -36.17
CA GLY A 77 -18.54 13.65 -35.55
C GLY A 77 -17.54 14.45 -34.70
N ALA A 78 -17.71 15.78 -34.58
CA ALA A 78 -16.83 16.59 -33.76
C ALA A 78 -16.96 16.21 -32.29
N VAL A 79 -15.83 16.20 -31.59
CA VAL A 79 -15.74 16.03 -30.14
C VAL A 79 -15.73 17.40 -29.49
N LEU A 80 -16.68 17.66 -28.59
CA LEU A 80 -16.75 18.86 -27.78
C LEU A 80 -16.52 18.54 -26.32
N VAL A 81 -15.97 19.48 -25.57
CA VAL A 81 -15.76 19.38 -24.14
C VAL A 81 -16.55 20.47 -23.45
N LEU A 82 -17.41 20.07 -22.51
CA LEU A 82 -18.11 20.96 -21.62
C LEU A 82 -17.37 21.06 -20.30
N ALA A 83 -16.73 22.19 -20.03
CA ALA A 83 -15.96 22.45 -18.83
C ALA A 83 -16.44 23.70 -18.11
N ARG A 84 -16.18 23.80 -16.80
CA ARG A 84 -16.44 25.02 -16.04
C ARG A 84 -15.34 26.06 -16.31
N ALA A 85 -15.69 27.32 -16.30
CA ALA A 85 -14.71 28.40 -16.47
C ALA A 85 -13.67 28.36 -15.34
N GLY A 86 -12.41 28.17 -15.70
CA GLY A 86 -11.29 28.02 -14.78
C GLY A 86 -10.79 26.60 -14.59
N ASP A 87 -11.50 25.58 -15.05
CA ASP A 87 -10.98 24.23 -15.11
C ASP A 87 -10.09 24.11 -16.35
N ILE A 88 -8.84 23.71 -16.14
CA ILE A 88 -7.91 23.44 -17.25
C ILE A 88 -8.35 22.08 -17.82
N VAL A 89 -9.03 22.11 -18.95
CA VAL A 89 -9.30 20.89 -19.72
C VAL A 89 -8.02 20.54 -20.46
N ALA A 90 -7.16 19.81 -19.77
CA ALA A 90 -5.92 19.28 -20.33
C ALA A 90 -6.14 17.83 -20.74
N ASP A 91 -6.86 17.60 -21.81
CA ASP A 91 -6.62 16.39 -22.61
C ASP A 91 -5.76 16.80 -23.79
N ALA A 92 -4.47 16.68 -23.60
CA ALA A 92 -3.50 16.86 -24.68
C ALA A 92 -3.71 15.74 -25.70
N ARG A 93 -4.34 16.09 -26.81
CA ARG A 93 -4.40 15.21 -27.98
C ARG A 93 -3.03 15.31 -28.64
N PHE A 94 -2.21 14.29 -28.46
CA PHE A 94 -0.92 14.19 -29.11
C PHE A 94 -1.15 13.81 -30.56
N ASP A 95 -0.76 14.68 -31.50
CA ASP A 95 -0.83 14.40 -32.95
C ASP A 95 0.31 13.46 -33.38
N ASP A 96 1.35 13.29 -32.55
CA ASP A 96 2.47 12.39 -32.76
C ASP A 96 2.31 11.12 -31.89
N PRO A 97 2.30 9.91 -32.50
CA PRO A 97 2.29 8.65 -31.76
C PRO A 97 3.44 8.53 -30.74
N ALA A 98 4.60 9.11 -31.00
CA ALA A 98 5.73 9.12 -30.08
C ALA A 98 5.44 9.98 -28.84
N GLU A 99 4.73 11.08 -28.99
CA GLU A 99 4.32 11.97 -27.92
C GLU A 99 3.22 11.34 -27.06
N GLN A 100 2.30 10.60 -27.68
CA GLN A 100 1.27 9.82 -26.99
C GLN A 100 1.89 8.70 -26.14
N VAL A 101 2.87 7.97 -26.68
CA VAL A 101 3.65 6.97 -25.95
C VAL A 101 4.44 7.62 -24.82
N ALA A 102 5.07 8.76 -25.06
CA ALA A 102 5.81 9.49 -24.02
C ALA A 102 4.88 10.01 -22.89
N ALA A 103 3.65 10.38 -23.19
CA ALA A 103 2.66 10.79 -22.19
C ALA A 103 2.16 9.60 -21.37
N THR A 104 1.80 8.48 -22.02
CA THR A 104 1.38 7.26 -21.32
C THR A 104 2.51 6.67 -20.46
N VAL A 105 3.75 6.72 -20.95
CA VAL A 105 4.93 6.33 -20.17
C VAL A 105 5.15 7.28 -19.00
N ARG A 106 4.95 8.59 -19.19
CA ARG A 106 5.10 9.60 -18.12
C ARG A 106 4.02 9.46 -17.03
N GLU A 107 2.79 9.07 -17.40
CA GLU A 107 1.71 8.74 -16.46
C GLU A 107 1.96 7.42 -15.72
N ALA A 108 2.50 6.41 -16.43
CA ALA A 108 2.85 5.11 -15.86
C ALA A 108 4.12 5.18 -14.99
N LEU A 109 5.07 6.06 -15.31
CA LEU A 109 6.24 6.31 -14.49
C LEU A 109 5.79 7.09 -13.24
N SER A 110 5.87 6.43 -12.08
CA SER A 110 5.88 7.12 -10.80
C SER A 110 7.27 7.76 -10.64
N PRO A 111 7.46 9.06 -10.95
CA PRO A 111 8.79 9.66 -10.89
C PRO A 111 9.28 9.62 -9.45
N TRP A 112 10.63 9.53 -9.28
CA TRP A 112 11.30 9.66 -7.99
C TRP A 112 10.99 11.03 -7.37
N ASN A 113 9.80 11.14 -6.79
CA ASN A 113 9.27 12.38 -6.26
C ASN A 113 9.91 12.74 -4.92
N PRO A 114 9.85 13.99 -4.48
CA PRO A 114 10.44 14.43 -3.20
C PRO A 114 9.94 13.64 -2.00
N ALA A 115 8.68 13.16 -2.01
CA ALA A 115 8.11 12.36 -0.93
C ALA A 115 8.74 10.97 -0.86
N ALA A 116 8.91 10.29 -2.00
CA ALA A 116 9.60 9.00 -2.07
C ALA A 116 11.06 9.11 -1.61
N ARG A 117 11.77 10.17 -2.05
CA ARG A 117 13.15 10.45 -1.63
C ARG A 117 13.24 10.68 -0.11
N ARG A 118 12.34 11.46 0.47
CA ARG A 118 12.31 11.71 1.92
C ARG A 118 12.02 10.45 2.72
N LEU A 119 11.04 9.64 2.27
CA LEU A 119 10.73 8.37 2.92
C LEU A 119 11.93 7.42 2.88
N THR A 120 12.55 7.26 1.72
CA THR A 120 13.72 6.38 1.58
C THR A 120 14.88 6.85 2.45
N ALA A 121 15.16 8.17 2.48
CA ALA A 121 16.19 8.74 3.32
C ALA A 121 15.89 8.54 4.82
N ALA A 122 14.63 8.74 5.25
CA ALA A 122 14.23 8.54 6.64
C ALA A 122 14.33 7.06 7.04
N LEU A 123 13.91 6.13 6.18
CA LEU A 123 14.04 4.69 6.44
C LEU A 123 15.50 4.23 6.47
N ALA A 124 16.32 4.71 5.54
CA ALA A 124 17.76 4.41 5.53
C ALA A 124 18.46 4.95 6.78
N ALA A 125 18.18 6.20 7.15
CA ALA A 125 18.73 6.81 8.36
C ALA A 125 18.29 6.06 9.63
N SER A 126 17.02 5.69 9.73
CA SER A 126 16.50 4.89 10.85
C SER A 126 17.16 3.50 10.92
N GLY A 127 17.32 2.84 9.78
CA GLY A 127 18.01 1.54 9.71
C GLY A 127 19.48 1.64 10.13
N LEU A 128 20.20 2.63 9.61
CA LEU A 128 21.61 2.87 9.98
C LEU A 128 21.77 3.23 11.46
N ALA A 129 20.86 4.05 12.01
CA ALA A 129 20.83 4.36 13.43
C ALA A 129 20.57 3.10 14.28
N GLY A 130 19.71 2.21 13.82
CA GLY A 130 19.49 0.91 14.45
C GLY A 130 20.75 0.05 14.45
N VAL A 131 21.42 -0.06 13.30
CA VAL A 131 22.71 -0.78 13.20
C VAL A 131 23.76 -0.17 14.12
N ALA A 132 23.89 1.16 14.13
CA ALA A 132 24.82 1.84 15.01
C ALA A 132 24.53 1.58 16.50
N GLY A 133 23.25 1.65 16.90
CA GLY A 133 22.82 1.33 18.24
C GLY A 133 23.11 -0.14 18.62
N PHE A 134 22.93 -1.07 17.68
CA PHE A 134 23.25 -2.48 17.92
C PHE A 134 24.73 -2.73 18.18
N VAL A 135 25.60 -2.08 17.40
CA VAL A 135 27.06 -2.26 17.50
C VAL A 135 27.68 -1.46 18.65
N ALA A 136 27.01 -0.39 19.10
CA ALA A 136 27.55 0.50 20.13
C ALA A 136 27.71 -0.14 21.52
N VAL A 137 26.99 -1.24 21.81
CA VAL A 137 27.09 -1.93 23.10
C VAL A 137 28.14 -3.02 23.02
N PRO A 138 29.28 -2.91 23.78
CA PRO A 138 30.31 -3.95 23.80
C PRO A 138 29.80 -5.21 24.53
N GLY A 139 30.33 -6.38 24.17
CA GLY A 139 30.02 -7.65 24.85
C GLY A 139 29.24 -8.65 23.98
N GLY A 140 29.01 -8.35 22.70
CA GLY A 140 28.36 -9.25 21.76
C GLY A 140 26.81 -9.07 21.69
N PRO A 141 26.13 -9.76 20.76
CA PRO A 141 24.73 -9.61 20.54
C PRO A 141 23.88 -10.03 21.75
N GLY A 142 23.06 -9.13 22.27
CA GLY A 142 22.21 -9.36 23.42
C GLY A 142 21.00 -8.43 23.48
N THR A 143 20.20 -8.58 24.53
CA THR A 143 19.02 -7.74 24.77
C THR A 143 19.34 -6.24 24.81
N PRO A 144 20.44 -5.78 25.46
CA PRO A 144 20.80 -4.36 25.48
C PRO A 144 21.08 -3.80 24.08
N ASN A 145 21.79 -4.57 23.22
CA ASN A 145 22.07 -4.19 21.83
C ASN A 145 20.78 -4.04 21.03
N ALA A 146 19.87 -5.01 21.16
CA ALA A 146 18.60 -4.99 20.47
C ALA A 146 17.73 -3.79 20.92
N LEU A 147 17.68 -3.50 22.21
CA LEU A 147 16.97 -2.35 22.77
C LEU A 147 17.52 -1.03 22.24
N LEU A 148 18.84 -0.87 22.28
CA LEU A 148 19.49 0.35 21.78
C LEU A 148 19.29 0.52 20.27
N ALA A 149 19.33 -0.58 19.51
CA ALA A 149 19.05 -0.55 18.08
C ALA A 149 17.63 -0.07 17.77
N VAL A 150 16.63 -0.64 18.45
CA VAL A 150 15.21 -0.29 18.23
C VAL A 150 14.92 1.15 18.68
N THR A 151 15.45 1.57 19.83
CA THR A 151 15.26 2.95 20.30
C THR A 151 15.94 3.98 19.40
N ALA A 152 17.17 3.71 18.92
CA ALA A 152 17.88 4.58 17.99
C ALA A 152 17.14 4.69 16.65
N ALA A 153 16.71 3.57 16.07
CA ALA A 153 15.91 3.58 14.85
C ALA A 153 14.60 4.34 15.02
N GLY A 154 13.90 4.13 16.13
CA GLY A 154 12.63 4.77 16.44
C GLY A 154 12.75 6.28 16.67
N THR A 155 13.80 6.74 17.35
CA THR A 155 14.03 8.18 17.58
C THR A 155 14.30 8.90 16.26
N VAL A 156 15.07 8.31 15.36
CA VAL A 156 15.32 8.87 14.02
C VAL A 156 14.04 8.90 13.20
N ALA A 157 13.24 7.81 13.22
CA ALA A 157 11.94 7.78 12.54
C ALA A 157 10.99 8.86 13.08
N ALA A 158 10.93 9.04 14.41
CA ALA A 158 10.10 10.06 15.05
C ALA A 158 10.58 11.50 14.69
N ALA A 159 11.89 11.74 14.69
CA ALA A 159 12.47 13.02 14.32
C ALA A 159 12.26 13.36 12.83
N ALA A 160 12.14 12.36 11.97
CA ALA A 160 11.86 12.56 10.56
C ALA A 160 10.43 13.05 10.28
N VAL A 161 9.47 12.86 11.19
CA VAL A 161 8.08 13.28 11.00
C VAL A 161 7.93 14.81 10.89
N PRO A 162 8.41 15.62 11.85
CA PRO A 162 8.29 17.08 11.78
C PRO A 162 9.25 17.70 10.75
N SER A 163 10.47 17.15 10.61
CA SER A 163 11.51 17.73 9.77
C SER A 163 11.28 17.53 8.27
N SER A 164 10.50 16.52 7.89
CA SER A 164 10.31 16.16 6.48
C SER A 164 9.25 16.98 5.74
N GLY A 165 8.39 17.74 6.45
CA GLY A 165 7.23 18.39 5.85
C GLY A 165 6.32 17.40 5.11
N CYS A 166 6.41 16.12 5.46
CA CYS A 166 5.66 15.05 4.81
C CYS A 166 4.19 15.09 5.20
N SER A 167 3.33 14.84 4.24
CA SER A 167 1.89 14.67 4.41
C SER A 167 1.44 13.29 3.89
N GLY A 168 0.23 12.90 4.25
CA GLY A 168 -0.37 11.67 3.75
C GLY A 168 0.35 10.40 4.21
N PRO A 169 0.52 9.41 3.30
CA PRO A 169 0.97 8.05 3.67
C PRO A 169 2.38 8.01 4.27
N VAL A 170 3.27 8.93 3.87
CA VAL A 170 4.65 8.97 4.39
C VAL A 170 4.65 9.32 5.88
N ARG A 171 3.88 10.34 6.26
CA ARG A 171 3.72 10.73 7.68
C ARG A 171 3.10 9.60 8.49
N ALA A 172 2.02 8.98 7.99
CA ALA A 172 1.36 7.87 8.66
C ALA A 172 2.32 6.70 8.88
N THR A 173 3.09 6.31 7.86
CA THR A 173 4.08 5.22 7.94
C THR A 173 5.16 5.51 8.99
N LEU A 174 5.75 6.71 8.99
CA LEU A 174 6.78 7.10 9.96
C LEU A 174 6.23 7.15 11.39
N CYS A 175 5.01 7.69 11.59
CA CYS A 175 4.35 7.68 12.89
C CYS A 175 4.08 6.26 13.41
N CYS A 176 3.60 5.36 12.55
CA CYS A 176 3.35 3.97 12.93
C CYS A 176 4.65 3.20 13.23
N LEU A 177 5.73 3.46 12.47
CA LEU A 177 7.05 2.86 12.76
C LEU A 177 7.66 3.42 14.06
N ALA A 178 7.54 4.70 14.32
CA ALA A 178 7.98 5.29 15.58
C ALA A 178 7.19 4.71 16.77
N GLY A 179 5.86 4.57 16.62
CA GLY A 179 5.02 3.92 17.62
C GLY A 179 5.40 2.45 17.87
N LEU A 180 5.73 1.71 16.80
CA LEU A 180 6.25 0.34 16.91
C LEU A 180 7.58 0.31 17.68
N ALA A 181 8.49 1.24 17.40
CA ALA A 181 9.78 1.29 18.09
C ALA A 181 9.61 1.58 19.59
N VAL A 182 8.70 2.50 19.96
CA VAL A 182 8.36 2.76 21.36
C VAL A 182 7.77 1.51 22.02
N ALA A 183 6.82 0.85 21.37
CA ALA A 183 6.22 -0.39 21.87
C ALA A 183 7.27 -1.50 22.07
N ALA A 184 8.15 -1.69 21.09
CA ALA A 184 9.22 -2.67 21.17
C ALA A 184 10.24 -2.35 22.29
N ALA A 185 10.56 -1.07 22.50
CA ALA A 185 11.42 -0.63 23.61
C ALA A 185 10.78 -0.90 24.98
N VAL A 186 9.48 -0.57 25.13
CA VAL A 186 8.72 -0.85 26.36
C VAL A 186 8.67 -2.36 26.65
N VAL A 187 8.36 -3.18 25.64
CA VAL A 187 8.35 -4.64 25.76
C VAL A 187 9.74 -5.17 26.14
N GLY A 188 10.80 -4.68 25.51
CA GLY A 188 12.16 -5.09 25.83
C GLY A 188 12.58 -4.71 27.25
N MET A 189 12.22 -3.51 27.72
CA MET A 189 12.44 -3.11 29.14
C MET A 189 11.65 -3.99 30.10
N ALA A 190 10.39 -4.30 29.78
CA ALA A 190 9.56 -5.20 30.59
C ALA A 190 10.18 -6.60 30.64
N CYS A 191 10.68 -7.13 29.52
CA CYS A 191 11.40 -8.40 29.50
C CYS A 191 12.64 -8.38 30.41
N ALA A 192 13.43 -7.30 30.35
CA ALA A 192 14.61 -7.14 31.19
C ALA A 192 14.26 -7.05 32.70
N ALA A 193 13.17 -6.38 33.04
CA ALA A 193 12.72 -6.21 34.42
C ALA A 193 12.05 -7.47 35.01
N THR A 194 11.32 -8.23 34.20
CA THR A 194 10.50 -9.38 34.65
C THR A 194 11.15 -10.73 34.40
N GLY A 195 12.28 -10.78 33.68
CA GLY A 195 12.94 -12.03 33.28
C GLY A 195 12.17 -12.82 32.19
N ILE A 196 11.15 -12.24 31.59
CA ILE A 196 10.43 -12.85 30.45
C ILE A 196 11.41 -12.98 29.29
N SER A 197 11.45 -14.16 28.66
CA SER A 197 12.34 -14.41 27.55
C SER A 197 11.98 -13.56 26.33
N LEU A 198 12.98 -13.03 25.63
CA LEU A 198 12.80 -12.29 24.39
C LEU A 198 12.08 -13.14 23.32
N GLN A 199 12.27 -14.46 23.37
CA GLN A 199 11.57 -15.42 22.53
C GLN A 199 10.04 -15.38 22.73
N ALA A 200 9.59 -15.42 23.99
CA ALA A 200 8.16 -15.34 24.32
C ALA A 200 7.57 -14.00 23.90
N ALA A 201 8.26 -12.91 24.21
CA ALA A 201 7.84 -11.56 23.80
C ALA A 201 7.77 -11.42 22.28
N GLY A 202 8.75 -11.95 21.55
CA GLY A 202 8.77 -11.97 20.08
C GLY A 202 7.63 -12.78 19.49
N ALA A 203 7.33 -13.95 20.06
CA ALA A 203 6.22 -14.79 19.63
C ALA A 203 4.87 -14.10 19.82
N VAL A 204 4.61 -13.51 20.98
CA VAL A 204 3.39 -12.75 21.27
C VAL A 204 3.29 -11.51 20.34
N GLY A 205 4.38 -10.75 20.23
CA GLY A 205 4.43 -9.56 19.36
C GLY A 205 4.13 -9.89 17.90
N THR A 206 4.68 -10.98 17.39
CA THR A 206 4.41 -11.49 16.03
C THR A 206 2.93 -11.88 15.87
N ALA A 207 2.36 -12.64 16.79
CA ALA A 207 0.96 -13.06 16.73
C ALA A 207 0.00 -11.84 16.75
N VAL A 208 0.27 -10.88 17.63
CA VAL A 208 -0.48 -9.61 17.70
C VAL A 208 -0.34 -8.83 16.40
N ALA A 209 0.87 -8.69 15.86
CA ALA A 209 1.12 -7.95 14.62
C ALA A 209 0.37 -8.56 13.42
N VAL A 210 0.36 -9.88 13.28
CA VAL A 210 -0.42 -10.59 12.24
C VAL A 210 -1.92 -10.34 12.45
N GLY A 211 -2.40 -10.35 13.68
CA GLY A 211 -3.78 -9.98 14.03
C GLY A 211 -4.12 -8.53 13.62
N VAL A 212 -3.21 -7.59 13.88
CA VAL A 212 -3.38 -6.18 13.50
C VAL A 212 -3.45 -6.02 11.98
N VAL A 213 -2.58 -6.69 11.20
CA VAL A 213 -2.66 -6.69 9.72
C VAL A 213 -4.04 -7.14 9.26
N ARG A 214 -4.57 -8.21 9.87
CA ARG A 214 -5.89 -8.74 9.51
C ARG A 214 -7.02 -7.75 9.83
N MET A 215 -6.90 -7.02 10.92
CA MET A 215 -7.90 -6.05 11.38
C MET A 215 -7.64 -4.62 10.90
N ALA A 216 -6.53 -4.36 10.19
CA ALA A 216 -6.10 -3.01 9.84
C ALA A 216 -7.17 -2.20 9.09
N GLY A 217 -7.90 -2.83 8.16
CA GLY A 217 -9.02 -2.20 7.47
C GLY A 217 -10.15 -1.79 8.41
N ARG A 218 -10.52 -2.65 9.38
CA ARG A 218 -11.54 -2.34 10.39
C ARG A 218 -11.09 -1.22 11.33
N ILE A 219 -9.81 -1.25 11.73
CA ILE A 219 -9.21 -0.22 12.59
C ILE A 219 -9.23 1.13 11.86
N ALA A 220 -8.81 1.17 10.59
CA ALA A 220 -8.83 2.39 9.78
C ALA A 220 -10.24 2.97 9.64
N LEU A 221 -11.24 2.14 9.38
CA LEU A 221 -12.64 2.55 9.29
C LEU A 221 -13.21 3.03 10.63
N ALA A 222 -12.82 2.42 11.74
CA ALA A 222 -13.28 2.80 13.07
C ALA A 222 -12.82 4.20 13.51
N THR A 223 -11.74 4.73 12.92
CA THR A 223 -11.21 6.06 13.25
C THR A 223 -12.08 7.22 12.77
N ARG A 224 -13.14 6.97 11.98
CA ARG A 224 -14.06 7.99 11.42
C ARG A 224 -13.34 9.15 10.72
N ARG A 225 -12.13 8.92 10.21
CA ARG A 225 -11.35 9.90 9.47
C ARG A 225 -11.83 10.02 8.02
N PRO A 226 -11.53 11.14 7.33
CA PRO A 226 -11.73 11.23 5.89
C PRO A 226 -11.08 10.05 5.16
N THR A 227 -11.69 9.59 4.07
CA THR A 227 -11.28 8.36 3.34
C THR A 227 -9.79 8.33 2.98
N ARG A 228 -9.20 9.46 2.61
CA ARG A 228 -7.75 9.56 2.31
C ARG A 228 -6.89 9.32 3.54
N GLU A 229 -7.21 9.96 4.67
CA GLU A 229 -6.46 9.79 5.91
C GLU A 229 -6.61 8.37 6.48
N ALA A 230 -7.78 7.75 6.33
CA ALA A 230 -8.01 6.36 6.72
C ALA A 230 -7.18 5.40 5.86
N HIS A 231 -7.04 5.67 4.55
CA HIS A 231 -6.19 4.88 3.65
C HIS A 231 -4.70 5.04 3.99
N ASP A 232 -4.26 6.26 4.30
CA ASP A 232 -2.89 6.55 4.73
C ASP A 232 -2.55 5.83 6.04
N LEU A 233 -3.48 5.85 7.00
CA LEU A 233 -3.35 5.12 8.26
C LEU A 233 -3.29 3.61 8.02
N LEU A 234 -4.14 3.07 7.14
CA LEU A 234 -4.10 1.65 6.77
C LEU A 234 -2.73 1.26 6.22
N THR A 235 -2.16 2.07 5.33
CA THR A 235 -0.83 1.82 4.76
C THR A 235 0.26 1.83 5.83
N GLY A 236 0.20 2.81 6.77
CA GLY A 236 1.12 2.88 7.90
C GLY A 236 1.01 1.69 8.85
N LEU A 237 -0.21 1.27 9.18
CA LEU A 237 -0.46 0.09 10.04
C LEU A 237 0.05 -1.19 9.42
N VAL A 238 -0.20 -1.40 8.12
CA VAL A 238 0.27 -2.59 7.40
C VAL A 238 1.79 -2.65 7.38
N ALA A 239 2.46 -1.53 7.06
CA ALA A 239 3.93 -1.46 7.05
C ALA A 239 4.54 -1.69 8.43
N ALA A 240 4.01 -1.04 9.48
CA ALA A 240 4.49 -1.22 10.85
C ALA A 240 4.24 -2.64 11.36
N SER A 241 3.10 -3.24 11.05
CA SER A 241 2.80 -4.61 11.44
C SER A 241 3.69 -5.63 10.74
N ALA A 242 3.99 -5.44 9.45
CA ALA A 242 4.95 -6.28 8.74
C ALA A 242 6.36 -6.17 9.37
N ALA A 243 6.79 -4.97 9.74
CA ALA A 243 8.05 -4.76 10.48
C ALA A 243 8.02 -5.41 11.87
N ALA A 244 6.89 -5.36 12.57
CA ALA A 244 6.73 -6.01 13.87
C ALA A 244 6.84 -7.53 13.80
N VAL A 245 6.32 -8.15 12.73
CA VAL A 245 6.47 -9.59 12.48
C VAL A 245 7.94 -9.95 12.26
N VAL A 246 8.68 -9.16 11.50
CA VAL A 246 10.14 -9.36 11.30
C VAL A 246 10.88 -9.26 12.62
N LEU A 247 10.65 -8.18 13.40
CA LEU A 247 11.29 -7.97 14.70
C LEU A 247 10.96 -9.09 15.70
N GLY A 248 9.70 -9.50 15.75
CA GLY A 248 9.27 -10.59 16.64
C GLY A 248 9.92 -11.94 16.25
N SER A 249 10.01 -12.20 14.95
CA SER A 249 10.70 -13.41 14.44
C SER A 249 12.20 -13.39 14.73
N LEU A 250 12.85 -12.23 14.67
CA LEU A 250 14.23 -12.06 15.13
C LEU A 250 14.35 -12.32 16.62
N GLY A 251 13.40 -11.86 17.45
CA GLY A 251 13.34 -12.15 18.87
C GLY A 251 13.23 -13.66 19.16
N VAL A 252 12.44 -14.39 18.37
CA VAL A 252 12.34 -15.86 18.44
C VAL A 252 13.65 -16.52 18.04
N ALA A 253 14.30 -16.01 16.98
CA ALA A 253 15.57 -16.52 16.45
C ALA A 253 16.77 -16.23 17.38
N ALA A 254 16.69 -15.22 18.23
CA ALA A 254 17.77 -14.80 19.12
C ALA A 254 18.05 -15.79 20.28
N ARG A 255 17.27 -16.87 20.41
CA ARG A 255 17.51 -17.89 21.41
C ARG A 255 18.80 -18.68 21.09
N GLN A 256 19.70 -18.73 22.04
CA GLN A 256 20.91 -19.54 21.91
C GLN A 256 20.80 -20.82 22.74
N PRO A 257 21.40 -21.97 22.28
CA PRO A 257 22.22 -22.11 21.08
C PRO A 257 21.44 -22.25 19.77
N ASP A 258 20.12 -22.55 19.81
CA ASP A 258 19.29 -22.81 18.64
C ASP A 258 17.81 -22.47 18.95
N PRO A 259 17.07 -21.78 18.06
CA PRO A 259 15.66 -21.51 18.25
C PRO A 259 14.78 -22.77 18.27
N GLY A 260 15.35 -23.92 17.89
CA GLY A 260 14.64 -25.19 17.79
C GLY A 260 13.62 -25.24 16.64
N PRO A 261 13.11 -26.43 16.31
CA PRO A 261 12.21 -26.63 15.15
C PRO A 261 10.89 -25.84 15.27
N VAL A 262 10.40 -25.61 16.50
CA VAL A 262 9.17 -24.85 16.75
C VAL A 262 9.37 -23.37 16.43
N GLY A 263 10.53 -22.78 16.76
CA GLY A 263 10.85 -21.40 16.43
C GLY A 263 10.95 -21.16 14.92
N VAL A 264 11.61 -22.10 14.23
CA VAL A 264 11.70 -22.09 12.76
C VAL A 264 10.32 -22.20 12.11
N ALA A 265 9.50 -23.16 12.57
CA ALA A 265 8.14 -23.36 12.07
C ALA A 265 7.27 -22.11 12.32
N PHE A 266 7.37 -21.50 13.48
CA PHE A 266 6.65 -20.27 13.82
C PHE A 266 7.00 -19.12 12.87
N ALA A 267 8.28 -18.86 12.65
CA ALA A 267 8.73 -17.81 11.73
C ALA A 267 8.29 -18.09 10.29
N ALA A 268 8.39 -19.35 9.82
CA ALA A 268 7.93 -19.74 8.49
C ALA A 268 6.43 -19.51 8.30
N VAL A 269 5.61 -19.92 9.28
CA VAL A 269 4.16 -19.73 9.27
C VAL A 269 3.79 -18.24 9.32
N ALA A 270 4.47 -17.45 10.14
CA ALA A 270 4.25 -16.00 10.23
C ALA A 270 4.57 -15.30 8.89
N GLY A 271 5.70 -15.63 8.28
CA GLY A 271 6.08 -15.12 6.96
C GLY A 271 5.10 -15.51 5.86
N LEU A 272 4.66 -16.79 5.85
CA LEU A 272 3.64 -17.27 4.92
C LEU A 272 2.31 -16.53 5.10
N ALA A 273 1.88 -16.27 6.32
CA ALA A 273 0.67 -15.51 6.61
C ALA A 273 0.73 -14.10 6.01
N LEU A 274 1.87 -13.39 6.10
CA LEU A 274 2.07 -12.08 5.46
C LEU A 274 1.99 -12.17 3.94
N LEU A 275 2.68 -13.16 3.33
CA LEU A 275 2.67 -13.34 1.87
C LEU A 275 1.27 -13.64 1.34
N LEU A 276 0.52 -14.51 2.00
CA LEU A 276 -0.86 -14.82 1.62
C LEU A 276 -1.77 -13.59 1.79
N ARG A 277 -1.54 -12.80 2.82
CA ARG A 277 -2.30 -11.59 3.10
C ARG A 277 -2.05 -10.48 2.07
N ALA A 278 -0.87 -10.40 1.47
CA ALA A 278 -0.55 -9.43 0.43
C ALA A 278 -1.56 -9.45 -0.74
N ARG A 279 -2.16 -10.62 -1.03
CA ARG A 279 -3.13 -10.81 -2.11
C ARG A 279 -4.49 -10.14 -1.85
N SER A 280 -4.81 -9.81 -0.61
CA SER A 280 -6.05 -9.12 -0.24
C SER A 280 -5.96 -7.59 -0.25
N HIS A 281 -4.79 -7.06 -0.62
CA HIS A 281 -4.55 -5.63 -0.73
C HIS A 281 -4.46 -5.21 -2.20
N SER A 282 -4.93 -4.01 -2.52
CA SER A 282 -4.90 -3.44 -3.87
C SER A 282 -3.84 -2.35 -4.04
N ASP A 283 -3.37 -1.77 -2.94
CA ASP A 283 -2.34 -0.74 -2.96
C ASP A 283 -0.95 -1.38 -3.06
N SER A 284 -0.16 -0.96 -4.06
CA SER A 284 1.18 -1.47 -4.32
C SER A 284 2.14 -1.31 -3.13
N ARG A 285 1.98 -0.23 -2.33
CA ARG A 285 2.82 0.03 -1.15
C ARG A 285 2.53 -0.97 -0.03
N GLN A 286 1.25 -1.27 0.19
CA GLN A 286 0.82 -2.27 1.19
C GLN A 286 1.28 -3.67 0.77
N ILE A 287 1.10 -4.01 -0.51
CA ILE A 287 1.57 -5.28 -1.08
C ILE A 287 3.10 -5.40 -0.92
N ALA A 288 3.86 -4.37 -1.30
CA ALA A 288 5.32 -4.37 -1.17
C ALA A 288 5.79 -4.53 0.28
N ALA A 289 5.14 -3.86 1.24
CA ALA A 289 5.46 -4.00 2.66
C ALA A 289 5.22 -5.42 3.18
N LEU A 290 4.09 -6.04 2.82
CA LEU A 290 3.76 -7.41 3.21
C LEU A 290 4.66 -8.44 2.54
N LEU A 291 4.98 -8.26 1.26
CA LEU A 291 5.92 -9.15 0.55
C LEU A 291 7.33 -9.04 1.15
N ALA A 292 7.84 -7.82 1.36
CA ALA A 292 9.14 -7.61 1.97
C ALA A 292 9.21 -8.21 3.38
N GLY A 293 8.21 -7.94 4.23
CA GLY A 293 8.12 -8.50 5.57
C GLY A 293 8.03 -10.03 5.56
N GLY A 294 7.18 -10.59 4.70
CA GLY A 294 6.99 -12.04 4.59
C GLY A 294 8.23 -12.77 4.10
N VAL A 295 8.89 -12.27 3.04
CA VAL A 295 10.14 -12.85 2.51
C VAL A 295 11.26 -12.76 3.55
N THR A 296 11.42 -11.60 4.22
CA THR A 296 12.42 -11.43 5.27
C THR A 296 12.19 -12.41 6.43
N THR A 297 10.95 -12.58 6.87
CA THR A 297 10.59 -13.50 7.96
C THR A 297 10.85 -14.96 7.58
N ILE A 298 10.54 -15.37 6.35
CA ILE A 298 10.89 -16.70 5.84
C ILE A 298 12.41 -16.85 5.72
N GLY A 299 13.12 -15.80 5.28
CA GLY A 299 14.58 -15.78 5.26
C GLY A 299 15.18 -16.03 6.65
N ILE A 300 14.64 -15.39 7.70
CA ILE A 300 15.04 -15.65 9.09
C ILE A 300 14.82 -17.12 9.46
N ALA A 301 13.64 -17.67 9.13
CA ALA A 301 13.33 -19.07 9.40
C ALA A 301 14.32 -20.03 8.72
N VAL A 302 14.68 -19.79 7.46
CA VAL A 302 15.64 -20.59 6.70
C VAL A 302 17.04 -20.48 7.29
N LEU A 303 17.50 -19.27 7.65
CA LEU A 303 18.82 -19.04 8.25
C LEU A 303 18.96 -19.70 9.62
N THR A 304 17.88 -19.78 10.38
CA THR A 304 17.87 -20.39 11.71
C THR A 304 17.55 -21.89 11.70
N ALA A 305 17.20 -22.44 10.55
CA ALA A 305 16.87 -23.88 10.42
C ALA A 305 18.08 -24.81 10.48
N GLY A 306 19.27 -24.26 10.69
CA GLY A 306 20.53 -24.99 10.86
C GLY A 306 21.48 -24.88 9.67
N SER A 307 22.70 -25.43 9.83
CA SER A 307 23.73 -25.47 8.80
C SER A 307 23.59 -26.74 7.96
N GLY A 308 23.57 -26.61 6.64
CA GLY A 308 23.51 -27.77 5.75
C GLY A 308 23.03 -27.39 4.34
N PRO A 309 23.04 -28.32 3.39
CA PRO A 309 22.61 -28.03 2.02
C PRO A 309 21.10 -27.84 1.87
N TRP A 310 20.29 -28.38 2.77
CA TRP A 310 18.83 -28.33 2.66
C TRP A 310 18.23 -26.91 2.87
N PRO A 311 18.71 -26.05 3.80
CA PRO A 311 18.20 -24.68 3.88
C PRO A 311 18.50 -23.87 2.62
N ALA A 312 19.68 -24.06 2.02
CA ALA A 312 20.03 -23.46 0.75
C ALA A 312 19.12 -23.94 -0.38
N ALA A 313 18.83 -25.24 -0.45
CA ALA A 313 17.92 -25.81 -1.43
C ALA A 313 16.49 -25.24 -1.27
N VAL A 314 15.98 -25.12 -0.03
CA VAL A 314 14.68 -24.49 0.26
C VAL A 314 14.67 -23.02 -0.17
N ALA A 315 15.71 -22.25 0.15
CA ALA A 315 15.82 -20.86 -0.26
C ALA A 315 15.79 -20.71 -1.78
N LEU A 316 16.54 -21.56 -2.51
CA LEU A 316 16.55 -21.57 -3.97
C LEU A 316 15.19 -21.96 -4.56
N ALA A 317 14.51 -22.95 -3.99
CA ALA A 317 13.18 -23.37 -4.40
C ALA A 317 12.14 -22.23 -4.20
N LEU A 318 12.21 -21.52 -3.07
CA LEU A 318 11.37 -20.36 -2.79
C LEU A 318 11.67 -19.20 -3.73
N ALA A 319 12.94 -18.93 -4.04
CA ALA A 319 13.34 -17.90 -5.00
C ALA A 319 12.84 -18.24 -6.42
N GLY A 320 13.03 -19.48 -6.86
CA GLY A 320 12.50 -19.96 -8.15
C GLY A 320 10.98 -19.90 -8.23
N GLY A 321 10.29 -20.28 -7.16
CA GLY A 321 8.84 -20.16 -7.05
C GLY A 321 8.35 -18.71 -7.10
N ALA A 322 9.04 -17.79 -6.44
CA ALA A 322 8.73 -16.36 -6.49
C ALA A 322 8.90 -15.77 -7.90
N ILE A 323 9.99 -16.14 -8.59
CA ILE A 323 10.23 -15.74 -9.99
C ILE A 323 9.12 -16.30 -10.89
N ALA A 324 8.82 -17.60 -10.79
CA ALA A 324 7.77 -18.23 -11.57
C ALA A 324 6.40 -17.59 -11.33
N ALA A 325 6.05 -17.29 -10.07
CA ALA A 325 4.81 -16.61 -9.72
C ALA A 325 4.75 -15.17 -10.23
N GLY A 326 5.87 -14.45 -10.27
CA GLY A 326 5.93 -13.07 -10.75
C GLY A 326 5.90 -12.92 -12.26
N PHE A 327 6.56 -13.83 -12.99
CA PHE A 327 6.79 -13.69 -14.44
C PHE A 327 5.95 -14.63 -15.31
N ALA A 328 5.48 -15.77 -14.77
CA ALA A 328 4.81 -16.80 -15.55
C ALA A 328 3.43 -17.20 -14.99
N ALA A 329 2.93 -16.54 -13.96
CA ALA A 329 1.67 -16.93 -13.32
C ALA A 329 0.47 -16.72 -14.27
N PRO A 330 -0.28 -17.76 -14.61
CA PRO A 330 -1.56 -17.61 -15.30
C PRO A 330 -2.57 -16.88 -14.38
N PRO A 331 -3.65 -16.31 -14.95
CA PRO A 331 -4.68 -15.68 -14.15
C PRO A 331 -5.22 -16.65 -13.11
N ALA A 332 -5.30 -16.21 -11.86
CA ALA A 332 -5.66 -17.06 -10.73
C ALA A 332 -7.03 -17.69 -10.92
N SER A 333 -7.09 -19.02 -10.96
CA SER A 333 -8.34 -19.77 -11.04
C SER A 333 -9.15 -19.63 -9.73
N PRO A 334 -10.49 -19.79 -9.77
CA PRO A 334 -11.31 -19.77 -8.55
C PRO A 334 -10.87 -20.81 -7.50
N LEU A 335 -10.36 -21.94 -7.96
CA LEU A 335 -9.85 -23.01 -7.09
C LEU A 335 -8.57 -22.61 -6.36
N SER A 336 -7.63 -21.94 -7.06
CA SER A 336 -6.40 -21.45 -6.44
C SER A 336 -6.66 -20.34 -5.42
N ARG A 337 -7.69 -19.51 -5.62
CA ARG A 337 -8.12 -18.50 -4.65
C ARG A 337 -8.64 -19.13 -3.36
N ARG A 338 -9.53 -20.12 -3.47
CA ARG A 338 -10.05 -20.87 -2.31
C ARG A 338 -8.94 -21.61 -1.57
N GLY A 339 -8.04 -22.28 -2.29
CA GLY A 339 -6.89 -22.96 -1.68
C GLY A 339 -6.03 -22.02 -0.85
N ALA A 340 -5.81 -20.83 -1.32
CA ALA A 340 -5.01 -19.84 -0.59
C ALA A 340 -5.76 -19.21 0.61
N GLU A 341 -7.09 -19.06 0.58
CA GLU A 341 -7.89 -18.65 1.74
C GLU A 341 -7.85 -19.71 2.85
N VAL A 342 -7.95 -20.98 2.46
CA VAL A 342 -7.80 -22.10 3.41
C VAL A 342 -6.41 -22.11 4.01
N LEU A 343 -5.37 -21.94 3.19
CA LEU A 343 -3.98 -21.91 3.65
C LEU A 343 -3.71 -20.73 4.57
N GLU A 344 -4.25 -19.54 4.28
CA GLU A 344 -4.18 -18.36 5.17
C GLU A 344 -4.85 -18.68 6.52
N SER A 345 -6.02 -19.30 6.50
CA SER A 345 -6.75 -19.65 7.73
C SER A 345 -6.01 -20.70 8.56
N LEU A 346 -5.38 -21.70 7.90
CA LEU A 346 -4.54 -22.69 8.57
C LEU A 346 -3.28 -22.07 9.16
N ALA A 347 -2.62 -21.17 8.43
CA ALA A 347 -1.43 -20.45 8.93
C ALA A 347 -1.77 -19.62 10.17
N LEU A 348 -2.89 -18.89 10.15
CA LEU A 348 -3.36 -18.13 11.31
C LEU A 348 -3.74 -19.02 12.48
N GLY A 349 -4.41 -20.15 12.21
CA GLY A 349 -4.76 -21.14 13.22
C GLY A 349 -3.55 -21.79 13.87
N ALA A 350 -2.48 -22.06 13.10
CA ALA A 350 -1.25 -22.64 13.59
C ALA A 350 -0.39 -21.64 14.39
N LEU A 351 -0.48 -20.35 14.09
CA LEU A 351 0.35 -19.32 14.73
C LEU A 351 0.11 -19.24 16.25
N VAL A 352 -1.16 -19.36 16.69
CA VAL A 352 -1.51 -19.27 18.11
C VAL A 352 -0.93 -20.42 18.93
N PRO A 353 -1.15 -21.71 18.59
CA PRO A 353 -0.57 -22.81 19.35
C PRO A 353 0.96 -22.82 19.32
N LEU A 354 1.58 -22.42 18.21
CA LEU A 354 3.03 -22.28 18.14
C LEU A 354 3.55 -21.17 19.07
N ALA A 355 2.84 -20.02 19.13
CA ALA A 355 3.17 -18.95 20.08
C ALA A 355 3.04 -19.42 21.52
N CYS A 356 1.96 -20.12 21.87
CA CYS A 356 1.77 -20.70 23.22
C CYS A 356 2.88 -21.69 23.58
N TRP A 357 3.37 -22.46 22.61
CA TRP A 357 4.50 -23.35 22.82
C TRP A 357 5.78 -22.59 23.14
N LEU A 358 6.08 -21.57 22.35
CA LEU A 358 7.26 -20.71 22.53
C LEU A 358 7.23 -19.94 23.86
N CYS A 359 6.02 -19.60 24.36
CA CYS A 359 5.80 -18.98 25.66
C CYS A 359 5.91 -19.99 26.85
N GLY A 360 6.05 -21.29 26.58
CA GLY A 360 6.10 -22.31 27.63
C GLY A 360 4.78 -22.62 28.30
N VAL A 361 3.64 -22.15 27.77
CA VAL A 361 2.29 -22.34 28.34
C VAL A 361 1.99 -23.81 28.55
N TYR A 362 2.33 -24.67 27.58
CA TYR A 362 2.08 -26.12 27.68
C TYR A 362 2.90 -26.81 28.78
N GLY A 363 4.12 -26.30 29.05
CA GLY A 363 4.94 -26.78 30.16
C GLY A 363 4.34 -26.39 31.52
N ALA A 364 3.87 -25.15 31.65
CA ALA A 364 3.23 -24.66 32.86
C ALA A 364 1.93 -25.42 33.18
N VAL A 365 1.09 -25.70 32.17
CA VAL A 365 -0.15 -26.48 32.34
C VAL A 365 0.14 -27.91 32.78
N ARG A 366 1.18 -28.57 32.22
CA ARG A 366 1.58 -29.91 32.64
C ARG A 366 2.10 -29.95 34.10
N GLY A 367 2.83 -28.91 34.52
CA GLY A 367 3.32 -28.78 35.89
C GLY A 367 2.16 -28.58 36.91
N LEU A 368 1.07 -27.93 36.52
CA LEU A 368 -0.12 -27.75 37.37
C LEU A 368 -0.97 -29.03 37.54
N SER A 369 -0.84 -29.99 36.61
CA SER A 369 -1.59 -31.26 36.66
C SER A 369 -0.91 -32.38 37.44
N LEU A 370 0.32 -32.13 37.93
CA LEU A 370 1.15 -33.08 38.69
C LEU A 370 1.40 -32.63 40.12
N GLY A 371 0.75 -31.55 40.61
CA GLY A 371 0.75 -31.04 41.95
C GLY A 371 -0.66 -31.28 42.58
#